data_b823155de1352441567dd074f5c36634
#
_entry.id   b823155de1352441567dd074f5c36634
#
_cell.length_a   1.000
_cell.length_b   1.000
_cell.length_c   1.000
_cell.angle_alpha   90.00
_cell.angle_beta   90.00
_cell.angle_gamma   90.00
#
_symmetry.space_group_name_H-M   'P 1'
#
loop_
_entity.id
_entity.type
_entity.pdbx_description
1 polymer ?
#
loop_
_entity_poly.entity_id
_entity_poly.type
_entity_poly.pdbx_seq_one_letter_code
_entity_poly.pdbx_strand_id
1 'polypeptide(L)'
;KAPQTAYEFEKNDSHGNEMVLRFDGSVTISEAQVYLGGKEKRHFVCSVPNAEGDGWDAIGEETELLSVYCWNPVEIHYRTYELGIVSMDESAEVLEIVLLDPDGNPILPSNADDYPEAFDEQELFPADTTYEYQSMFDEVYHARTANEIVEGRTIYETTHPPLGKWWMSLGIRVFGMTPFGWRCVCALFGILMVPVSYAFMRKISRSTWIASFAALLIVFDFMHFTLSRIGTIDVIVGFFILLTFYLMYLVLDDLKMGCSWKTVCLMILNGMAAGAAMASKWTGVYACAGIAVLLFTFLFQEYGTAAARTRKGMSGQAAISYLAGLSVICIAAYILIPAVIYVASYLSYGNDMGNGNVFQTMWENQQLMLHYHEKTVFEHPYASEWYEWAWIKRPLLDAYTSLKSGKISVVSTFGNPVIWWSAIPALFYTIYLWQIRQDKIAGYLCISYASMLFPWLFIHRTVFIYQYFACSMIQILMLGNCLHFFWERDPKRT
;
A
#
# COMPACT_ATOMS: atom_id res chain seq x y z
N LYS A 1 2.60 -15.88 -13.24
CA LYS A 1 4.02 -15.65 -13.57
C LYS A 1 4.12 -14.35 -14.37
N ALA A 2 5.31 -13.78 -14.47
CA ALA A 2 5.65 -12.64 -15.31
C ALA A 2 7.10 -12.80 -15.79
N PRO A 3 7.50 -12.20 -16.92
CA PRO A 3 8.87 -12.22 -17.43
C PRO A 3 9.87 -11.71 -16.39
N GLN A 4 11.06 -12.31 -16.34
CA GLN A 4 12.11 -12.04 -15.34
C GLN A 4 13.46 -11.68 -15.95
N THR A 5 13.75 -12.15 -17.16
CA THR A 5 14.94 -11.80 -17.93
C THR A 5 14.74 -10.45 -18.62
N ALA A 6 15.79 -9.70 -18.86
CA ALA A 6 15.67 -8.35 -19.41
C ALA A 6 16.71 -8.11 -20.52
N TYR A 7 16.23 -7.72 -21.68
CA TYR A 7 17.04 -7.19 -22.76
C TYR A 7 17.15 -5.67 -22.62
N GLU A 8 18.35 -5.14 -22.64
CA GLU A 8 18.60 -3.69 -22.57
C GLU A 8 18.98 -3.14 -23.96
N PHE A 9 18.15 -2.22 -24.46
CA PHE A 9 18.51 -1.36 -25.57
C PHE A 9 19.48 -0.29 -25.06
N GLU A 10 20.73 -0.35 -25.49
CA GLU A 10 21.74 0.66 -25.15
C GLU A 10 22.22 1.35 -26.43
N LYS A 11 22.31 2.69 -26.38
CA LYS A 11 22.88 3.47 -27.45
C LYS A 11 24.40 3.32 -27.47
N ASN A 12 24.90 2.39 -28.26
CA ASN A 12 26.34 2.23 -28.48
C ASN A 12 26.74 2.66 -29.89
N ASP A 13 28.03 3.01 -30.08
CA ASP A 13 28.56 3.58 -31.33
C ASP A 13 28.55 2.61 -32.53
N SER A 14 28.21 1.34 -32.37
CA SER A 14 28.37 0.33 -33.40
C SER A 14 27.08 -0.25 -33.99
N HIS A 15 25.97 -0.29 -33.26
CA HIS A 15 24.72 -0.92 -33.73
C HIS A 15 23.43 -0.13 -33.44
N GLY A 16 23.53 1.02 -32.78
CA GLY A 16 22.34 1.81 -32.39
C GLY A 16 21.45 1.07 -31.37
N ASN A 17 20.35 1.69 -30.97
CA ASN A 17 19.30 1.11 -30.12
C ASN A 17 18.33 0.29 -30.98
N GLU A 18 18.83 -0.61 -31.84
CA GLU A 18 18.02 -1.33 -32.80
C GLU A 18 18.11 -2.86 -32.59
N MET A 19 16.96 -3.51 -32.64
CA MET A 19 16.81 -4.96 -32.69
C MET A 19 16.27 -5.32 -34.09
N VAL A 20 16.97 -6.16 -34.84
CA VAL A 20 16.54 -6.64 -36.18
C VAL A 20 16.07 -8.07 -36.09
N LEU A 21 14.78 -8.29 -36.27
CA LEU A 21 14.10 -9.58 -36.24
C LEU A 21 13.93 -10.11 -37.65
N ARG A 22 14.30 -11.40 -37.90
CA ARG A 22 14.20 -12.06 -39.19
C ARG A 22 13.22 -13.21 -39.13
N PHE A 23 12.60 -13.48 -40.27
CA PHE A 23 11.62 -14.58 -40.43
C PHE A 23 11.99 -15.46 -41.61
N ASP A 24 11.77 -16.78 -41.51
CA ASP A 24 12.07 -17.74 -42.59
C ASP A 24 11.24 -17.52 -43.86
N GLY A 25 10.23 -16.67 -43.80
CA GLY A 25 9.38 -16.26 -44.89
C GLY A 25 8.66 -14.95 -44.61
N SER A 26 7.89 -14.47 -45.58
CA SER A 26 7.08 -13.27 -45.36
C SER A 26 5.92 -13.54 -44.40
N VAL A 27 5.92 -12.94 -43.24
CA VAL A 27 4.88 -13.05 -42.21
C VAL A 27 4.07 -11.75 -42.12
N THR A 28 2.81 -11.83 -41.71
CA THR A 28 1.98 -10.68 -41.40
C THR A 28 1.96 -10.51 -39.88
N ILE A 29 2.51 -9.41 -39.40
CA ILE A 29 2.53 -9.06 -37.97
C ILE A 29 1.41 -8.04 -37.74
N SER A 30 0.47 -8.35 -36.84
CA SER A 30 -0.61 -7.46 -36.46
C SER A 30 -0.16 -6.48 -35.40
N GLU A 31 0.43 -6.99 -34.34
CA GLU A 31 0.94 -6.19 -33.21
C GLU A 31 2.14 -6.87 -32.55
N ALA A 32 2.91 -6.09 -31.80
CA ALA A 32 3.84 -6.59 -30.80
C ALA A 32 3.31 -6.29 -29.39
N GLN A 33 3.43 -7.25 -28.51
CA GLN A 33 3.17 -7.07 -27.09
C GLN A 33 4.51 -6.97 -26.37
N VAL A 34 4.78 -5.82 -25.77
CA VAL A 34 6.06 -5.53 -25.10
C VAL A 34 5.85 -5.51 -23.60
N TYR A 35 6.48 -6.44 -22.87
CA TYR A 35 6.50 -6.38 -21.42
C TYR A 35 7.63 -5.46 -20.97
N LEU A 36 7.28 -4.23 -20.59
CA LEU A 36 8.24 -3.20 -20.25
C LEU A 36 8.80 -3.42 -18.83
N GLY A 37 10.10 -3.22 -18.65
CA GLY A 37 10.76 -3.29 -17.35
C GLY A 37 10.50 -2.07 -16.45
N GLY A 38 11.44 -1.75 -15.58
CA GLY A 38 11.31 -0.71 -14.56
C GLY A 38 11.35 0.74 -15.07
N LYS A 39 11.65 0.98 -16.35
CA LYS A 39 11.77 2.32 -16.93
C LYS A 39 10.51 2.62 -17.74
N GLU A 40 9.71 3.58 -17.27
CA GLU A 40 8.50 4.07 -17.95
C GLU A 40 8.81 5.15 -19.01
N LYS A 41 7.81 5.48 -19.83
CA LYS A 41 7.89 6.48 -20.90
C LYS A 41 9.01 6.17 -21.88
N ARG A 42 8.98 4.97 -22.45
CA ARG A 42 9.93 4.54 -23.49
C ARG A 42 9.27 4.64 -24.84
N HIS A 43 10.05 5.10 -25.80
CA HIS A 43 9.59 5.40 -27.14
C HIS A 43 10.24 4.42 -28.10
N PHE A 44 9.42 3.75 -28.90
CA PHE A 44 9.85 2.78 -29.89
C PHE A 44 9.31 3.12 -31.27
N VAL A 45 10.11 2.84 -32.28
CA VAL A 45 9.73 2.91 -33.69
C VAL A 45 9.95 1.55 -34.31
N CYS A 46 8.93 1.04 -35.00
CA CYS A 46 9.08 -0.14 -35.84
C CYS A 46 9.48 0.25 -37.25
N SER A 47 10.35 -0.53 -37.88
CA SER A 47 10.86 -0.27 -39.24
C SER A 47 10.90 -1.56 -40.07
N VAL A 48 10.89 -1.44 -41.39
CA VAL A 48 11.02 -2.54 -42.33
C VAL A 48 12.02 -2.19 -43.44
N PRO A 49 12.67 -3.15 -44.07
CA PRO A 49 13.51 -2.89 -45.23
C PRO A 49 12.76 -2.09 -46.30
N ASN A 50 13.41 -1.05 -46.85
CA ASN A 50 12.84 -0.27 -47.95
C ASN A 50 12.75 -1.11 -49.26
N ALA A 51 12.02 -0.62 -50.24
CA ALA A 51 11.83 -1.32 -51.52
C ALA A 51 13.13 -1.42 -52.38
N GLU A 52 14.11 -0.59 -52.10
CA GLU A 52 15.41 -0.55 -52.76
C GLU A 52 16.43 -1.52 -52.13
N GLY A 53 16.18 -1.97 -50.90
CA GLY A 53 17.01 -2.92 -50.16
C GLY A 53 18.30 -2.29 -49.58
N ASP A 54 18.39 -0.99 -49.55
CA ASP A 54 19.57 -0.26 -49.09
C ASP A 54 19.33 0.55 -47.79
N GLY A 55 18.09 0.47 -47.21
CA GLY A 55 17.73 1.18 -45.99
C GLY A 55 16.48 0.64 -45.31
N TRP A 56 16.01 1.34 -44.29
CA TRP A 56 14.84 1.00 -43.49
C TRP A 56 13.81 2.13 -43.56
N ASP A 57 12.55 1.78 -43.74
CA ASP A 57 11.42 2.68 -43.68
C ASP A 57 10.66 2.46 -42.35
N ALA A 58 10.42 3.54 -41.59
CA ALA A 58 9.60 3.48 -40.40
C ALA A 58 8.15 3.11 -40.77
N ILE A 59 7.55 2.21 -40.00
CA ILE A 59 6.14 1.81 -40.12
C ILE A 59 5.36 2.35 -38.91
N GLY A 60 4.33 3.14 -39.19
CA GLY A 60 3.55 3.80 -38.14
C GLY A 60 4.25 5.04 -37.55
N GLU A 61 3.69 5.50 -36.44
CA GLU A 61 4.23 6.62 -35.65
C GLU A 61 5.07 6.07 -34.50
N GLU A 62 5.87 6.95 -33.90
CA GLU A 62 6.57 6.66 -32.65
C GLU A 62 5.57 6.28 -31.55
N THR A 63 5.78 5.14 -30.93
CA THR A 63 4.88 4.62 -29.89
C THR A 63 5.50 4.85 -28.50
N GLU A 64 4.78 5.58 -27.65
CA GLU A 64 5.16 5.79 -26.25
C GLU A 64 4.58 4.63 -25.38
N LEU A 65 5.45 3.85 -24.73
CA LEU A 65 5.07 2.84 -23.75
C LEU A 65 5.17 3.42 -22.35
N LEU A 66 4.06 3.40 -21.63
CA LEU A 66 3.93 4.06 -20.33
C LEU A 66 3.95 3.10 -19.14
N SER A 67 3.44 1.87 -19.35
CA SER A 67 3.13 0.97 -18.25
C SER A 67 4.27 0.00 -17.98
N VAL A 68 4.89 0.12 -16.81
CA VAL A 68 5.97 -0.77 -16.34
C VAL A 68 5.40 -2.03 -15.71
N TYR A 69 6.08 -3.17 -15.91
CA TYR A 69 5.63 -4.51 -15.50
C TYR A 69 4.22 -4.84 -15.99
N CYS A 70 3.95 -4.40 -17.23
CA CYS A 70 2.71 -4.60 -17.95
C CYS A 70 3.01 -4.96 -19.41
N TRP A 71 2.08 -5.69 -20.04
CA TRP A 71 2.06 -5.89 -21.48
C TRP A 71 1.53 -4.63 -22.15
N ASN A 72 2.33 -4.05 -23.04
CA ASN A 72 2.01 -2.86 -23.81
C ASN A 72 1.85 -3.24 -25.27
N PRO A 73 0.67 -3.01 -25.90
CA PRO A 73 0.45 -3.28 -27.30
C PRO A 73 1.12 -2.21 -28.18
N VAL A 74 1.79 -2.66 -29.25
CA VAL A 74 2.35 -1.82 -30.32
C VAL A 74 1.74 -2.29 -31.63
N GLU A 75 0.86 -1.49 -32.25
CA GLU A 75 0.22 -1.81 -33.50
C GLU A 75 1.22 -1.76 -34.64
N ILE A 76 1.27 -2.80 -35.49
CA ILE A 76 2.22 -2.94 -36.60
C ILE A 76 1.47 -3.06 -37.92
N HIS A 77 0.57 -4.02 -38.07
CA HIS A 77 -0.27 -4.29 -39.26
C HIS A 77 0.53 -4.31 -40.58
N TYR A 78 1.68 -4.99 -40.60
CA TYR A 78 2.57 -5.03 -41.74
C TYR A 78 2.98 -6.45 -42.12
N ARG A 79 3.23 -6.66 -43.41
CA ARG A 79 3.72 -7.93 -43.91
C ARG A 79 5.18 -7.80 -44.35
N THR A 80 6.08 -8.51 -43.68
CA THR A 80 7.52 -8.39 -43.88
C THR A 80 8.23 -9.73 -43.67
N TYR A 81 9.52 -9.80 -44.02
CA TYR A 81 10.45 -10.86 -43.63
C TYR A 81 11.57 -10.34 -42.70
N GLU A 82 11.63 -9.07 -42.47
CA GLU A 82 12.47 -8.44 -41.43
C GLU A 82 11.71 -7.31 -40.77
N LEU A 83 11.87 -7.19 -39.41
CA LEU A 83 11.30 -6.12 -38.60
C LEU A 83 12.38 -5.52 -37.73
N GLY A 84 12.63 -4.23 -37.85
CA GLY A 84 13.44 -3.45 -36.94
C GLY A 84 12.59 -2.89 -35.80
N ILE A 85 13.04 -3.03 -34.54
CA ILE A 85 12.50 -2.35 -33.37
C ILE A 85 13.58 -1.44 -32.85
N VAL A 86 13.33 -0.14 -32.85
CA VAL A 86 14.31 0.88 -32.47
C VAL A 86 13.83 1.60 -31.24
N SER A 87 14.64 1.61 -30.18
CA SER A 87 14.40 2.47 -29.03
C SER A 87 14.90 3.90 -29.36
N MET A 88 14.04 4.88 -29.14
CA MET A 88 14.37 6.30 -29.32
C MET A 88 15.05 6.91 -28.10
N ASP A 89 15.01 6.20 -26.96
CA ASP A 89 15.62 6.62 -25.71
C ASP A 89 17.11 6.21 -25.63
N GLU A 90 17.86 6.81 -24.69
CA GLU A 90 19.27 6.45 -24.46
C GLU A 90 19.43 5.00 -23.95
N SER A 91 18.45 4.50 -23.22
CA SER A 91 18.36 3.11 -22.79
C SER A 91 16.91 2.70 -22.55
N ALA A 92 16.55 1.46 -22.87
CA ALA A 92 15.25 0.89 -22.57
C ALA A 92 15.41 -0.56 -22.11
N GLU A 93 14.68 -0.94 -21.07
CA GLU A 93 14.65 -2.29 -20.50
C GLU A 93 13.34 -2.96 -20.91
N VAL A 94 13.44 -4.05 -21.67
CA VAL A 94 12.31 -4.85 -22.14
C VAL A 94 12.50 -6.28 -21.65
N LEU A 95 11.51 -6.81 -20.94
CA LEU A 95 11.61 -8.15 -20.38
C LEU A 95 11.15 -9.23 -21.33
N GLU A 96 10.18 -8.93 -22.21
CA GLU A 96 9.70 -9.90 -23.19
C GLU A 96 9.00 -9.19 -24.35
N ILE A 97 9.14 -9.73 -25.56
CA ILE A 97 8.43 -9.26 -26.76
C ILE A 97 7.70 -10.44 -27.38
N VAL A 98 6.39 -10.33 -27.57
CA VAL A 98 5.57 -11.31 -28.28
C VAL A 98 4.99 -10.67 -29.53
N LEU A 99 5.37 -11.16 -30.70
CA LEU A 99 4.77 -10.73 -31.96
C LEU A 99 3.53 -11.59 -32.26
N LEU A 100 2.45 -10.93 -32.68
CA LEU A 100 1.18 -11.60 -32.93
C LEU A 100 0.78 -11.48 -34.43
N ASP A 101 0.28 -12.60 -34.99
CA ASP A 101 -0.36 -12.61 -36.29
C ASP A 101 -1.78 -11.99 -36.25
N PRO A 102 -2.48 -11.79 -37.38
CA PRO A 102 -3.84 -11.28 -37.43
C PRO A 102 -4.88 -12.14 -36.68
N ASP A 103 -4.58 -13.41 -36.45
CA ASP A 103 -5.42 -14.35 -35.71
C ASP A 103 -5.09 -14.34 -34.19
N GLY A 104 -4.05 -13.57 -33.78
CA GLY A 104 -3.59 -13.46 -32.42
C GLY A 104 -2.69 -14.60 -31.94
N ASN A 105 -2.08 -15.36 -32.87
CA ASN A 105 -1.12 -16.41 -32.54
C ASN A 105 0.31 -15.81 -32.46
N PRO A 106 1.14 -16.25 -31.51
CA PRO A 106 2.54 -15.81 -31.41
C PRO A 106 3.36 -16.22 -32.67
N ILE A 107 4.19 -15.29 -33.14
CA ILE A 107 5.19 -15.48 -34.20
C ILE A 107 6.58 -15.34 -33.52
N LEU A 108 7.41 -16.39 -33.67
CA LEU A 108 8.79 -16.32 -33.20
C LEU A 108 9.74 -15.97 -34.35
N PRO A 109 10.64 -14.98 -34.21
CA PRO A 109 11.68 -14.70 -35.20
C PRO A 109 12.64 -15.87 -35.34
N SER A 110 13.15 -16.12 -36.56
CA SER A 110 14.13 -17.19 -36.81
C SER A 110 15.48 -16.92 -36.16
N ASN A 111 15.75 -15.68 -35.80
CA ASN A 111 16.94 -15.26 -35.06
C ASN A 111 16.63 -14.84 -33.64
N ALA A 112 15.61 -15.36 -32.99
CA ALA A 112 15.28 -15.09 -31.58
C ALA A 112 16.47 -15.37 -30.64
N ASP A 113 17.31 -16.35 -30.98
CA ASP A 113 18.53 -16.71 -30.23
C ASP A 113 19.59 -15.58 -30.22
N ASP A 114 19.47 -14.57 -31.10
CA ASP A 114 20.33 -13.37 -31.05
C ASP A 114 19.90 -12.39 -29.94
N TYR A 115 18.67 -12.55 -29.42
CA TYR A 115 18.05 -11.69 -28.40
C TYR A 115 17.33 -12.56 -27.35
N PRO A 116 18.06 -13.49 -26.70
CA PRO A 116 17.40 -14.51 -25.85
C PRO A 116 16.57 -13.87 -24.74
N GLU A 117 17.05 -12.80 -24.09
CA GLU A 117 16.36 -12.16 -22.97
C GLU A 117 15.05 -11.44 -23.35
N ALA A 118 14.80 -11.27 -24.68
CA ALA A 118 13.57 -10.65 -25.17
C ALA A 118 12.55 -11.68 -25.72
N PHE A 119 12.95 -12.98 -25.84
CA PHE A 119 12.15 -14.02 -26.48
C PHE A 119 12.16 -15.38 -25.75
N ASP A 120 12.67 -15.47 -24.50
CA ASP A 120 12.86 -16.73 -23.79
C ASP A 120 11.66 -17.14 -22.91
N GLU A 121 10.70 -16.25 -22.69
CA GLU A 121 9.56 -16.48 -21.81
C GLU A 121 8.19 -16.33 -22.52
N GLN A 122 8.12 -16.64 -23.82
CA GLN A 122 6.93 -16.51 -24.70
C GLN A 122 5.67 -17.19 -24.14
N GLU A 123 5.84 -18.30 -23.41
CA GLU A 123 4.73 -19.03 -22.79
C GLU A 123 4.08 -18.26 -21.63
N LEU A 124 4.71 -17.17 -21.14
CA LEU A 124 4.14 -16.32 -20.09
C LEU A 124 3.16 -15.28 -20.63
N PHE A 125 3.07 -15.13 -21.96
CA PHE A 125 2.08 -14.24 -22.55
C PHE A 125 0.65 -14.83 -22.36
N PRO A 126 -0.24 -14.11 -21.66
CA PRO A 126 -1.56 -14.63 -21.38
C PRO A 126 -2.53 -14.43 -22.55
N ALA A 127 -3.59 -15.22 -22.59
CA ALA A 127 -4.67 -15.04 -23.57
C ALA A 127 -5.36 -13.68 -23.46
N ASP A 128 -5.49 -13.16 -22.21
CA ASP A 128 -5.99 -11.84 -21.89
C ASP A 128 -5.05 -11.18 -20.87
N THR A 129 -4.58 -9.97 -21.14
CA THR A 129 -3.66 -9.19 -20.30
C THR A 129 -4.40 -8.54 -19.15
N THR A 130 -4.71 -9.32 -18.11
CA THR A 130 -5.43 -8.85 -16.91
C THR A 130 -4.47 -8.52 -15.77
N TYR A 131 -4.98 -7.93 -14.70
CA TYR A 131 -4.24 -7.68 -13.45
C TYR A 131 -3.57 -8.95 -12.87
N GLU A 132 -3.97 -10.14 -13.26
CA GLU A 132 -3.37 -11.40 -12.79
C GLU A 132 -1.95 -11.60 -13.33
N TYR A 133 -1.61 -10.96 -14.44
CA TYR A 133 -0.35 -11.13 -15.17
C TYR A 133 0.53 -9.87 -15.18
N GLN A 134 0.03 -8.76 -14.69
CA GLN A 134 0.69 -7.46 -14.77
C GLN A 134 0.38 -6.57 -13.57
N SER A 135 1.10 -5.46 -13.45
CA SER A 135 0.85 -4.45 -12.44
C SER A 135 -0.47 -3.70 -12.68
N MET A 136 -1.06 -3.19 -11.63
CA MET A 136 -2.26 -2.34 -11.68
C MET A 136 -2.19 -1.24 -10.61
N PHE A 137 -2.88 -0.13 -10.83
CA PHE A 137 -2.99 0.98 -9.90
C PHE A 137 -1.61 1.43 -9.39
N ASP A 138 -1.45 1.69 -8.10
CA ASP A 138 -0.21 2.16 -7.49
C ASP A 138 0.91 1.09 -7.42
N GLU A 139 0.69 -0.14 -7.92
CA GLU A 139 1.73 -1.17 -8.03
C GLU A 139 2.87 -0.71 -8.94
N VAL A 140 2.58 0.08 -9.99
CA VAL A 140 3.59 0.67 -10.87
C VAL A 140 4.61 1.54 -10.12
N TYR A 141 4.25 2.03 -8.93
CA TYR A 141 5.12 2.82 -8.06
C TYR A 141 5.70 1.97 -6.93
N HIS A 142 4.84 1.30 -6.17
CA HIS A 142 5.25 0.60 -4.94
C HIS A 142 5.95 -0.72 -5.21
N ALA A 143 5.43 -1.55 -6.12
CA ALA A 143 6.08 -2.82 -6.48
C ALA A 143 7.39 -2.59 -7.22
N ARG A 144 7.41 -1.62 -8.15
CA ARG A 144 8.64 -1.16 -8.81
C ARG A 144 9.71 -0.78 -7.79
N THR A 145 9.41 0.12 -6.86
CA THR A 145 10.38 0.55 -5.83
C THR A 145 10.77 -0.59 -4.89
N ALA A 146 9.86 -1.52 -4.59
CA ALA A 146 10.21 -2.72 -3.84
C ALA A 146 11.21 -3.61 -4.60
N ASN A 147 11.12 -3.68 -5.94
CA ASN A 147 12.09 -4.37 -6.78
C ASN A 147 13.43 -3.62 -6.86
N GLU A 148 13.40 -2.29 -6.98
CA GLU A 148 14.60 -1.44 -6.92
C GLU A 148 15.38 -1.65 -5.61
N ILE A 149 14.69 -1.83 -4.48
CA ILE A 149 15.30 -2.20 -3.19
C ILE A 149 15.94 -3.61 -3.24
N VAL A 150 15.32 -4.57 -3.96
CA VAL A 150 15.89 -5.92 -4.12
C VAL A 150 17.18 -5.88 -4.92
N GLU A 151 17.19 -5.12 -6.01
CA GLU A 151 18.29 -5.04 -6.98
C GLU A 151 19.37 -4.01 -6.58
N GLY A 152 19.09 -3.17 -5.57
CA GLY A 152 20.01 -2.10 -5.15
C GLY A 152 20.09 -0.97 -6.19
N ARG A 153 19.05 -0.78 -6.98
CA ARG A 153 18.94 0.32 -7.97
C ARG A 153 18.51 1.62 -7.31
N THR A 154 18.64 2.73 -8.06
CA THR A 154 18.12 4.05 -7.66
C THR A 154 16.60 4.00 -7.44
N ILE A 155 16.15 4.55 -6.32
CA ILE A 155 14.76 4.51 -5.89
C ILE A 155 13.92 5.54 -6.66
N TYR A 156 12.90 5.07 -7.36
CA TYR A 156 11.99 5.93 -8.13
C TYR A 156 10.92 6.59 -7.26
N GLU A 157 10.15 5.80 -6.51
CA GLU A 157 9.05 6.34 -5.69
C GLU A 157 9.54 6.74 -4.31
N THR A 158 9.65 8.04 -4.07
CA THR A 158 10.14 8.65 -2.84
C THR A 158 9.07 9.47 -2.11
N THR A 159 7.79 9.42 -2.55
CA THR A 159 6.69 10.21 -1.95
C THR A 159 6.13 9.62 -0.66
N HIS A 160 6.63 8.43 -0.28
CA HIS A 160 6.30 7.76 0.99
C HIS A 160 7.55 7.21 1.66
N PRO A 161 7.56 7.06 3.01
CA PRO A 161 8.67 6.44 3.71
C PRO A 161 8.92 4.99 3.26
N PRO A 162 10.14 4.45 3.46
CA PRO A 162 10.58 3.21 2.81
C PRO A 162 9.96 1.92 3.32
N LEU A 163 9.59 1.82 4.61
CA LEU A 163 9.35 0.53 5.30
C LEU A 163 8.23 -0.30 4.66
N GLY A 164 7.17 0.33 4.17
CA GLY A 164 6.09 -0.38 3.46
C GLY A 164 6.59 -1.12 2.23
N LYS A 165 7.41 -0.45 1.41
CA LYS A 165 8.02 -1.00 0.21
C LYS A 165 9.09 -2.05 0.55
N TRP A 166 9.84 -1.83 1.64
CA TRP A 166 10.77 -2.83 2.14
C TRP A 166 10.09 -4.15 2.54
N TRP A 167 8.92 -4.09 3.18
CA TRP A 167 8.12 -5.29 3.43
C TRP A 167 7.74 -6.01 2.14
N MET A 168 7.27 -5.28 1.13
CA MET A 168 6.92 -5.84 -0.18
C MET A 168 8.13 -6.50 -0.85
N SER A 169 9.32 -5.91 -0.73
CA SER A 169 10.55 -6.45 -1.29
C SER A 169 10.88 -7.87 -0.82
N LEU A 170 10.42 -8.27 0.38
CA LEU A 170 10.63 -9.65 0.87
C LEU A 170 9.87 -10.67 0.03
N GLY A 171 8.65 -10.34 -0.43
CA GLY A 171 7.90 -11.21 -1.33
C GLY A 171 8.56 -11.34 -2.70
N ILE A 172 9.05 -10.22 -3.25
CA ILE A 172 9.77 -10.20 -4.53
C ILE A 172 11.08 -11.00 -4.43
N ARG A 173 11.84 -10.90 -3.34
CA ARG A 173 13.05 -11.69 -3.10
C ARG A 173 12.82 -13.21 -3.13
N VAL A 174 11.64 -13.67 -2.69
CA VAL A 174 11.33 -15.11 -2.60
C VAL A 174 10.66 -15.63 -3.87
N PHE A 175 9.81 -14.83 -4.51
CA PHE A 175 8.93 -15.28 -5.60
C PHE A 175 9.20 -14.55 -6.94
N GLY A 176 10.25 -13.73 -7.02
CA GLY A 176 10.58 -12.91 -8.19
C GLY A 176 9.68 -11.68 -8.34
N MET A 177 9.99 -10.85 -9.33
CA MET A 177 9.18 -9.68 -9.70
C MET A 177 7.93 -10.14 -10.49
N THR A 178 7.01 -10.75 -9.79
CA THR A 178 5.77 -11.31 -10.32
C THR A 178 4.56 -10.73 -9.57
N PRO A 179 3.35 -10.74 -10.15
CA PRO A 179 2.14 -10.32 -9.44
C PRO A 179 1.95 -11.01 -8.08
N PHE A 180 2.29 -12.29 -7.97
CA PHE A 180 2.29 -12.98 -6.67
C PHE A 180 3.39 -12.45 -5.75
N GLY A 181 4.60 -12.24 -6.27
CA GLY A 181 5.75 -11.77 -5.49
C GLY A 181 5.49 -10.44 -4.79
N TRP A 182 5.01 -9.42 -5.51
CA TRP A 182 4.75 -8.11 -4.91
C TRP A 182 3.45 -8.01 -4.11
N ARG A 183 2.47 -8.95 -4.30
CA ARG A 183 1.17 -8.95 -3.58
C ARG A 183 1.14 -9.83 -2.35
N CYS A 184 1.96 -10.90 -2.27
CA CYS A 184 1.84 -11.91 -1.21
C CYS A 184 2.06 -11.35 0.19
N VAL A 185 2.99 -10.40 0.37
CA VAL A 185 3.23 -9.77 1.66
C VAL A 185 2.07 -8.85 2.06
N CYS A 186 1.49 -8.09 1.11
CA CYS A 186 0.29 -7.31 1.35
C CYS A 186 -0.88 -8.20 1.79
N ALA A 187 -1.07 -9.35 1.11
CA ALA A 187 -2.07 -10.35 1.50
C ALA A 187 -1.83 -10.90 2.91
N LEU A 188 -0.58 -11.16 3.28
CA LEU A 188 -0.22 -11.61 4.63
C LEU A 188 -0.62 -10.56 5.69
N PHE A 189 -0.32 -9.28 5.48
CA PHE A 189 -0.72 -8.22 6.40
C PHE A 189 -2.25 -8.09 6.51
N GLY A 190 -2.97 -8.20 5.38
CA GLY A 190 -4.43 -8.25 5.39
C GLY A 190 -4.98 -9.43 6.20
N ILE A 191 -4.43 -10.63 6.03
CA ILE A 191 -4.79 -11.82 6.82
C ILE A 191 -4.52 -11.57 8.30
N LEU A 192 -3.39 -10.97 8.68
CA LEU A 192 -3.02 -10.69 10.07
C LEU A 192 -3.93 -9.64 10.74
N MET A 193 -4.58 -8.75 9.98
CA MET A 193 -5.55 -7.80 10.53
C MET A 193 -6.75 -8.51 11.16
N VAL A 194 -7.17 -9.66 10.64
CA VAL A 194 -8.34 -10.42 11.14
C VAL A 194 -8.13 -10.89 12.58
N PRO A 195 -7.08 -11.67 12.93
CA PRO A 195 -6.84 -12.08 14.32
C PRO A 195 -6.54 -10.90 15.25
N VAL A 196 -5.91 -9.81 14.79
CA VAL A 196 -5.71 -8.61 15.61
C VAL A 196 -7.04 -7.98 15.97
N SER A 197 -7.94 -7.83 15.00
CA SER A 197 -9.30 -7.30 15.25
C SER A 197 -10.12 -8.20 16.18
N TYR A 198 -10.04 -9.52 15.97
CA TYR A 198 -10.64 -10.49 16.88
C TYR A 198 -10.12 -10.31 18.30
N ALA A 199 -8.80 -10.28 18.49
CA ALA A 199 -8.17 -10.14 19.80
C ALA A 199 -8.55 -8.81 20.46
N PHE A 200 -8.57 -7.72 19.69
CA PHE A 200 -8.97 -6.40 20.17
C PHE A 200 -10.45 -6.42 20.64
N MET A 201 -11.36 -6.88 19.78
CA MET A 201 -12.77 -6.94 20.13
C MET A 201 -13.05 -7.93 21.25
N ARG A 202 -12.31 -9.07 21.32
CA ARG A 202 -12.40 -10.03 22.41
C ARG A 202 -11.98 -9.43 23.76
N LYS A 203 -10.95 -8.58 23.75
CA LYS A 203 -10.49 -7.86 24.94
C LYS A 203 -11.50 -6.81 25.39
N ILE A 204 -12.15 -6.10 24.46
CA ILE A 204 -13.17 -5.09 24.74
C ILE A 204 -14.46 -5.74 25.27
N SER A 205 -15.04 -6.69 24.51
CA SER A 205 -16.36 -7.24 24.75
C SER A 205 -16.39 -8.43 25.71
N ARG A 206 -15.24 -9.07 25.95
CA ARG A 206 -15.12 -10.34 26.67
C ARG A 206 -15.98 -11.47 26.08
N SER A 207 -16.59 -11.27 24.92
CA SER A 207 -17.44 -12.19 24.20
C SER A 207 -16.75 -12.74 22.95
N THR A 208 -16.65 -14.09 22.86
CA THR A 208 -16.10 -14.75 21.66
C THR A 208 -16.99 -14.51 20.47
N TRP A 209 -18.31 -14.50 20.63
CA TRP A 209 -19.25 -14.31 19.55
C TRP A 209 -19.11 -12.90 18.92
N ILE A 210 -19.06 -11.85 19.76
CA ILE A 210 -18.91 -10.46 19.27
C ILE A 210 -17.55 -10.25 18.63
N ALA A 211 -16.51 -10.85 19.18
CA ALA A 211 -15.18 -10.80 18.59
C ALA A 211 -15.13 -11.48 17.21
N SER A 212 -15.76 -12.67 17.10
CA SER A 212 -15.86 -13.35 15.80
C SER A 212 -16.70 -12.56 14.80
N PHE A 213 -17.77 -11.92 15.24
CA PHE A 213 -18.58 -11.05 14.38
C PHE A 213 -17.78 -9.86 13.85
N ALA A 214 -17.03 -9.15 14.69
CA ALA A 214 -16.17 -8.05 14.25
C ALA A 214 -15.08 -8.52 13.27
N ALA A 215 -14.46 -9.67 13.54
CA ALA A 215 -13.49 -10.27 12.63
C ALA A 215 -14.10 -10.65 11.27
N LEU A 216 -15.32 -11.18 11.26
CA LEU A 216 -16.06 -11.47 10.03
C LEU A 216 -16.40 -10.20 9.26
N LEU A 217 -16.78 -9.10 9.92
CA LEU A 217 -17.02 -7.82 9.24
C LEU A 217 -15.79 -7.33 8.48
N ILE A 218 -14.58 -7.51 9.03
CA ILE A 218 -13.32 -7.16 8.32
C ILE A 218 -13.14 -8.05 7.09
N VAL A 219 -13.36 -9.36 7.21
CA VAL A 219 -13.23 -10.30 6.08
C VAL A 219 -14.21 -9.95 4.94
N PHE A 220 -15.42 -9.50 5.29
CA PHE A 220 -16.46 -9.14 4.33
C PHE A 220 -16.43 -7.66 3.91
N ASP A 221 -15.51 -6.86 4.43
CA ASP A 221 -15.32 -5.50 3.93
C ASP A 221 -14.58 -5.51 2.58
N PHE A 222 -15.20 -4.96 1.55
CA PHE A 222 -14.67 -4.99 0.19
C PHE A 222 -13.35 -4.21 0.08
N MET A 223 -13.21 -3.10 0.81
CA MET A 223 -11.97 -2.33 0.81
C MET A 223 -10.82 -3.13 1.42
N HIS A 224 -11.04 -3.79 2.56
CA HIS A 224 -10.05 -4.68 3.15
C HIS A 224 -9.67 -5.81 2.18
N PHE A 225 -10.66 -6.43 1.54
CA PHE A 225 -10.44 -7.51 0.59
C PHE A 225 -9.61 -7.04 -0.61
N THR A 226 -9.94 -5.90 -1.21
CA THR A 226 -9.25 -5.37 -2.39
C THR A 226 -7.83 -4.92 -2.04
N LEU A 227 -7.65 -4.06 -1.02
CA LEU A 227 -6.33 -3.53 -0.63
C LEU A 227 -5.39 -4.63 -0.14
N SER A 228 -5.90 -5.73 0.42
CA SER A 228 -5.08 -6.89 0.80
C SER A 228 -4.53 -7.66 -0.41
N ARG A 229 -5.03 -7.44 -1.62
CA ARG A 229 -4.68 -8.17 -2.84
C ARG A 229 -4.00 -7.32 -3.90
N ILE A 230 -3.81 -6.06 -3.62
CA ILE A 230 -3.03 -5.12 -4.44
C ILE A 230 -1.67 -4.89 -3.78
N GLY A 231 -0.62 -4.78 -4.57
CA GLY A 231 0.73 -4.50 -4.10
C GLY A 231 0.92 -3.03 -3.74
N THR A 232 0.23 -2.57 -2.68
CA THR A 232 0.33 -1.19 -2.15
C THR A 232 0.67 -1.19 -0.67
N ILE A 233 1.21 -0.06 -0.21
CA ILE A 233 1.60 0.09 1.21
C ILE A 233 0.41 0.29 2.16
N ASP A 234 -0.81 0.49 1.64
CA ASP A 234 -1.97 0.89 2.44
C ASP A 234 -2.43 -0.19 3.43
N VAL A 235 -2.45 -1.45 3.01
CA VAL A 235 -2.79 -2.55 3.93
C VAL A 235 -1.71 -2.74 5.00
N ILE A 236 -0.43 -2.53 4.66
CA ILE A 236 0.69 -2.65 5.60
C ILE A 236 0.57 -1.58 6.69
N VAL A 237 0.38 -0.31 6.30
CA VAL A 237 0.20 0.77 7.28
C VAL A 237 -1.10 0.59 8.07
N GLY A 238 -2.18 0.14 7.43
CA GLY A 238 -3.46 -0.15 8.09
C GLY A 238 -3.33 -1.21 9.19
N PHE A 239 -2.58 -2.27 8.94
CA PHE A 239 -2.25 -3.28 9.94
C PHE A 239 -1.50 -2.68 11.14
N PHE A 240 -0.44 -1.92 10.91
CA PHE A 240 0.33 -1.32 12.00
C PHE A 240 -0.48 -0.27 12.78
N ILE A 241 -1.37 0.49 12.13
CA ILE A 241 -2.28 1.42 12.80
C ILE A 241 -3.24 0.66 13.71
N LEU A 242 -3.88 -0.41 13.21
CA LEU A 242 -4.79 -1.25 14.00
C LEU A 242 -4.07 -1.88 15.18
N LEU A 243 -2.86 -2.42 14.97
CA LEU A 243 -2.02 -3.01 16.02
C LEU A 243 -1.61 -1.95 17.06
N THR A 244 -1.29 -0.74 16.63
CA THR A 244 -0.94 0.39 17.51
C THR A 244 -2.10 0.71 18.45
N PHE A 245 -3.32 0.83 17.96
CA PHE A 245 -4.48 1.07 18.83
C PHE A 245 -4.77 -0.15 19.73
N TYR A 246 -4.66 -1.36 19.24
CA TYR A 246 -4.83 -2.55 20.08
C TYR A 246 -3.82 -2.60 21.23
N LEU A 247 -2.54 -2.43 20.94
CA LEU A 247 -1.49 -2.45 21.96
C LEU A 247 -1.62 -1.29 22.95
N MET A 248 -2.00 -0.08 22.49
CA MET A 248 -2.29 1.04 23.40
C MET A 248 -3.45 0.70 24.34
N TYR A 249 -4.51 0.06 23.88
CA TYR A 249 -5.60 -0.40 24.75
C TYR A 249 -5.08 -1.34 25.84
N LEU A 250 -4.19 -2.28 25.49
CA LEU A 250 -3.57 -3.19 26.45
C LEU A 250 -2.67 -2.45 27.45
N VAL A 251 -1.89 -1.47 26.97
CA VAL A 251 -1.06 -0.60 27.82
C VAL A 251 -1.92 0.12 28.85
N LEU A 252 -2.99 0.80 28.43
CA LEU A 252 -3.86 1.57 29.31
C LEU A 252 -4.61 0.66 30.30
N ASP A 253 -5.00 -0.53 29.87
CA ASP A 253 -5.67 -1.50 30.76
C ASP A 253 -4.73 -2.01 31.84
N ASP A 254 -3.48 -2.30 31.51
CA ASP A 254 -2.46 -2.76 32.45
C ASP A 254 -2.01 -1.62 33.40
N LEU A 255 -1.85 -0.38 32.90
CA LEU A 255 -1.48 0.81 33.69
C LEU A 255 -2.49 1.15 34.80
N LYS A 256 -3.74 0.68 34.74
CA LYS A 256 -4.72 0.83 35.84
C LYS A 256 -4.20 0.23 37.14
N MET A 257 -3.47 -0.86 37.04
CA MET A 257 -2.88 -1.56 38.20
C MET A 257 -1.47 -1.05 38.57
N GLY A 258 -0.92 -0.10 37.82
CA GLY A 258 0.42 0.44 37.96
C GLY A 258 1.36 -0.02 36.82
N CYS A 259 2.55 0.58 36.76
CA CYS A 259 3.54 0.23 35.74
C CYS A 259 4.31 -1.03 36.16
N SER A 260 4.05 -2.13 35.51
CA SER A 260 4.75 -3.42 35.66
C SER A 260 5.75 -3.64 34.54
N TRP A 261 6.59 -4.68 34.64
CA TRP A 261 7.46 -5.08 33.53
C TRP A 261 6.65 -5.43 32.27
N LYS A 262 5.48 -6.06 32.44
CA LYS A 262 4.56 -6.35 31.33
C LYS A 262 4.10 -5.05 30.66
N THR A 263 3.77 -4.02 31.43
CA THR A 263 3.41 -2.70 30.89
C THR A 263 4.53 -2.12 30.05
N VAL A 264 5.78 -2.18 30.52
CA VAL A 264 6.95 -1.71 29.77
C VAL A 264 7.12 -2.47 28.46
N CYS A 265 7.00 -3.80 28.46
CA CYS A 265 7.05 -4.60 27.23
C CYS A 265 5.93 -4.22 26.26
N LEU A 266 4.71 -4.00 26.75
CA LEU A 266 3.58 -3.57 25.92
C LEU A 266 3.82 -2.17 25.32
N MET A 267 4.41 -1.24 26.09
CA MET A 267 4.76 0.10 25.61
C MET A 267 5.83 0.04 24.51
N ILE A 268 6.85 -0.81 24.68
CA ILE A 268 7.89 -1.02 23.66
C ILE A 268 7.26 -1.59 22.37
N LEU A 269 6.46 -2.65 22.48
CA LEU A 269 5.78 -3.24 21.31
C LEU A 269 4.84 -2.23 20.62
N ASN A 270 4.15 -1.41 21.42
CA ASN A 270 3.29 -0.36 20.89
C ASN A 270 4.09 0.72 20.15
N GLY A 271 5.23 1.15 20.72
CA GLY A 271 6.15 2.07 20.07
C GLY A 271 6.74 1.51 18.76
N MET A 272 7.06 0.21 18.75
CA MET A 272 7.51 -0.47 17.52
C MET A 272 6.42 -0.47 16.45
N ALA A 273 5.17 -0.79 16.80
CA ALA A 273 4.05 -0.75 15.86
C ALA A 273 3.78 0.67 15.34
N ALA A 274 3.81 1.67 16.21
CA ALA A 274 3.66 3.08 15.86
C ALA A 274 4.79 3.55 14.92
N GLY A 275 6.03 3.18 15.24
CA GLY A 275 7.20 3.46 14.39
C GLY A 275 7.09 2.82 13.01
N ALA A 276 6.65 1.57 12.95
CA ALA A 276 6.44 0.87 11.68
C ALA A 276 5.30 1.49 10.85
N ALA A 277 4.23 1.95 11.50
CA ALA A 277 3.16 2.68 10.82
C ALA A 277 3.68 3.97 10.17
N MET A 278 4.41 4.81 10.93
CA MET A 278 4.99 6.06 10.43
C MET A 278 6.02 5.83 9.34
N ALA A 279 6.88 4.82 9.49
CA ALA A 279 7.92 4.48 8.53
C ALA A 279 7.37 3.83 7.24
N SER A 280 6.09 3.43 7.23
CA SER A 280 5.40 2.92 6.03
C SER A 280 4.62 4.00 5.28
N LYS A 281 3.93 4.90 5.99
CA LYS A 281 3.17 6.03 5.41
C LYS A 281 2.93 7.10 6.47
N TRP A 282 2.94 8.37 6.10
CA TRP A 282 2.73 9.47 7.05
C TRP A 282 1.37 9.45 7.77
N THR A 283 0.37 8.74 7.25
CA THR A 283 -0.89 8.49 7.99
C THR A 283 -0.66 7.77 9.31
N GLY A 284 0.44 7.05 9.49
CA GLY A 284 0.88 6.49 10.77
C GLY A 284 1.10 7.54 11.86
N VAL A 285 1.47 8.78 11.50
CA VAL A 285 1.61 9.90 12.45
C VAL A 285 0.27 10.25 13.10
N TYR A 286 -0.84 10.09 12.37
CA TYR A 286 -2.18 10.33 12.91
C TYR A 286 -2.52 9.36 14.04
N ALA A 287 -2.15 8.08 13.88
CA ALA A 287 -2.28 7.09 14.94
C ALA A 287 -1.40 7.42 16.15
N CYS A 288 -0.15 7.91 15.91
CA CYS A 288 0.74 8.34 17.00
C CYS A 288 0.14 9.52 17.79
N ALA A 289 -0.44 10.51 17.12
CA ALA A 289 -1.19 11.59 17.79
C ALA A 289 -2.38 11.02 18.58
N GLY A 290 -3.12 10.08 18.01
CA GLY A 290 -4.25 9.41 18.66
C GLY A 290 -3.85 8.70 19.95
N ILE A 291 -2.79 7.89 19.93
CA ILE A 291 -2.33 7.20 21.14
C ILE A 291 -1.75 8.15 22.18
N ALA A 292 -1.14 9.27 21.75
CA ALA A 292 -0.70 10.32 22.68
C ALA A 292 -1.91 10.94 23.40
N VAL A 293 -2.97 11.32 22.68
CA VAL A 293 -4.21 11.85 23.27
C VAL A 293 -4.82 10.84 24.23
N LEU A 294 -4.89 9.57 23.86
CA LEU A 294 -5.42 8.49 24.72
C LEU A 294 -4.60 8.35 26.00
N LEU A 295 -3.28 8.32 25.90
CA LEU A 295 -2.38 8.19 27.05
C LEU A 295 -2.50 9.41 27.99
N PHE A 296 -2.43 10.64 27.46
CA PHE A 296 -2.56 11.85 28.27
C PHE A 296 -3.94 11.97 28.94
N THR A 297 -5.00 11.63 28.22
CA THR A 297 -6.36 11.60 28.77
C THR A 297 -6.44 10.59 29.94
N PHE A 298 -5.89 9.39 29.77
CA PHE A 298 -5.82 8.40 30.83
C PHE A 298 -5.03 8.88 32.04
N LEU A 299 -3.83 9.41 31.83
CA LEU A 299 -2.97 9.90 32.91
C LEU A 299 -3.62 11.07 33.67
N PHE A 300 -4.30 11.97 32.96
CA PHE A 300 -5.06 13.06 33.59
C PHE A 300 -6.21 12.51 34.45
N GLN A 301 -6.97 11.54 33.95
CA GLN A 301 -8.08 10.93 34.69
C GLN A 301 -7.61 10.17 35.95
N GLU A 302 -6.45 9.51 35.88
CA GLU A 302 -5.95 8.66 36.96
C GLU A 302 -5.09 9.41 37.98
N TYR A 303 -4.42 10.53 37.62
CA TYR A 303 -3.45 11.23 38.45
C TYR A 303 -3.61 12.75 38.48
N GLY A 304 -4.38 13.36 37.58
CA GLY A 304 -4.45 14.80 37.37
C GLY A 304 -5.16 15.55 38.50
N THR A 305 -6.14 14.91 39.17
CA THR A 305 -6.92 15.54 40.25
C THR A 305 -6.54 15.02 41.66
N ALA A 306 -6.73 15.83 42.69
CA ALA A 306 -6.52 15.39 44.05
C ALA A 306 -7.41 14.19 44.43
N ALA A 307 -8.68 14.20 44.00
CA ALA A 307 -9.61 13.08 44.20
C ALA A 307 -9.15 11.77 43.52
N ALA A 308 -8.61 11.85 42.29
CA ALA A 308 -8.04 10.69 41.60
C ALA A 308 -6.82 10.13 42.35
N ARG A 309 -5.90 10.98 42.79
CA ARG A 309 -4.73 10.57 43.58
C ARG A 309 -5.12 9.93 44.92
N THR A 310 -6.08 10.52 45.64
CA THR A 310 -6.59 9.98 46.91
C THR A 310 -7.21 8.58 46.71
N ARG A 311 -7.96 8.37 45.61
CA ARG A 311 -8.52 7.07 45.28
C ARG A 311 -7.43 5.99 45.06
N LYS A 312 -6.24 6.39 44.59
CA LYS A 312 -5.07 5.52 44.47
C LYS A 312 -4.19 5.45 45.72
N GLY A 313 -4.54 6.13 46.78
CA GLY A 313 -3.73 6.19 48.00
C GLY A 313 -2.39 6.93 47.80
N MET A 314 -2.28 7.83 46.83
CA MET A 314 -1.05 8.52 46.46
C MET A 314 -1.06 9.96 46.92
N SER A 315 0.05 10.41 47.54
CA SER A 315 0.31 11.84 47.77
C SER A 315 0.64 12.56 46.44
N GLY A 316 0.52 13.88 46.40
CA GLY A 316 0.91 14.66 45.23
C GLY A 316 2.37 14.44 44.82
N GLN A 317 3.28 14.37 45.80
CA GLN A 317 4.70 14.09 45.53
C GLN A 317 4.96 12.71 44.96
N ALA A 318 4.27 11.68 45.51
CA ALA A 318 4.39 10.31 44.99
C ALA A 318 3.85 10.18 43.54
N ALA A 319 2.76 10.89 43.23
CA ALA A 319 2.23 10.93 41.87
C ALA A 319 3.21 11.62 40.89
N ILE A 320 3.83 12.72 41.29
CA ILE A 320 4.85 13.42 40.48
C ILE A 320 6.04 12.49 40.20
N SER A 321 6.57 11.83 41.23
CA SER A 321 7.71 10.91 41.09
C SER A 321 7.36 9.72 40.18
N TYR A 322 6.15 9.14 40.31
CA TYR A 322 5.66 8.08 39.45
C TYR A 322 5.54 8.55 38.01
N LEU A 323 4.91 9.68 37.75
CA LEU A 323 4.75 10.25 36.40
C LEU A 323 6.10 10.61 35.76
N ALA A 324 7.07 11.11 36.56
CA ALA A 324 8.42 11.37 36.05
C ALA A 324 9.11 10.08 35.59
N GLY A 325 9.04 8.99 36.39
CA GLY A 325 9.56 7.70 35.99
C GLY A 325 8.87 7.12 34.74
N LEU A 326 7.53 7.23 34.69
CA LEU A 326 6.74 6.79 33.52
C LEU A 326 7.09 7.62 32.27
N SER A 327 7.35 8.92 32.41
CA SER A 327 7.74 9.78 31.28
C SER A 327 9.04 9.32 30.62
N VAL A 328 10.03 8.84 31.39
CA VAL A 328 11.28 8.27 30.83
C VAL A 328 10.97 7.06 29.95
N ILE A 329 10.09 6.17 30.42
CA ILE A 329 9.67 4.98 29.65
C ILE A 329 8.89 5.41 28.39
N CYS A 330 8.01 6.42 28.51
CA CYS A 330 7.27 6.97 27.37
C CYS A 330 8.20 7.57 26.32
N ILE A 331 9.21 8.32 26.71
CA ILE A 331 10.21 8.87 25.78
C ILE A 331 10.92 7.75 25.04
N ALA A 332 11.39 6.73 25.78
CA ALA A 332 12.04 5.57 25.15
C ALA A 332 11.09 4.84 24.18
N ALA A 333 9.87 4.52 24.61
CA ALA A 333 8.92 3.73 23.84
C ALA A 333 8.29 4.50 22.66
N TYR A 334 7.91 5.76 22.83
CA TYR A 334 7.08 6.52 21.87
C TYR A 334 7.83 7.60 21.11
N ILE A 335 9.10 7.87 21.44
CA ILE A 335 9.94 8.80 20.69
C ILE A 335 11.18 8.07 20.14
N LEU A 336 12.01 7.48 21.00
CA LEU A 336 13.28 6.90 20.56
C LEU A 336 13.10 5.66 19.68
N ILE A 337 12.25 4.70 20.08
CA ILE A 337 12.01 3.48 19.29
C ILE A 337 11.40 3.82 17.90
N PRO A 338 10.30 4.61 17.80
CA PRO A 338 9.78 5.03 16.51
C PRO A 338 10.81 5.78 15.65
N ALA A 339 11.60 6.68 16.24
CA ALA A 339 12.64 7.42 15.52
C ALA A 339 13.72 6.48 14.95
N VAL A 340 14.18 5.52 15.75
CA VAL A 340 15.16 4.51 15.28
C VAL A 340 14.59 3.69 14.12
N ILE A 341 13.34 3.21 14.22
CA ILE A 341 12.69 2.44 13.14
C ILE A 341 12.55 3.30 11.89
N TYR A 342 12.13 4.57 12.05
CA TYR A 342 11.96 5.49 10.94
C TYR A 342 13.27 5.75 10.20
N VAL A 343 14.33 6.11 10.92
CA VAL A 343 15.67 6.33 10.34
C VAL A 343 16.21 5.05 9.72
N ALA A 344 16.12 3.91 10.44
CA ALA A 344 16.62 2.63 9.95
C ALA A 344 15.93 2.16 8.67
N SER A 345 14.67 2.54 8.43
CA SER A 345 13.96 2.20 7.19
C SER A 345 14.65 2.78 5.95
N TYR A 346 15.33 3.91 6.08
CA TYR A 346 16.07 4.55 4.98
C TYR A 346 17.37 3.86 4.59
N LEU A 347 17.85 2.89 5.38
CA LEU A 347 18.95 2.03 4.96
C LEU A 347 18.63 1.21 3.70
N SER A 348 17.35 1.01 3.40
CA SER A 348 16.90 0.32 2.20
C SER A 348 17.06 1.15 0.91
N TYR A 349 17.26 2.47 1.01
CA TYR A 349 17.46 3.35 -0.14
C TYR A 349 18.92 3.38 -0.64
N GLY A 350 19.81 2.60 -0.02
CA GLY A 350 21.20 2.50 -0.47
C GLY A 350 21.98 3.81 -0.38
N ASN A 351 23.01 3.91 -1.25
CA ASN A 351 23.96 5.03 -1.24
C ASN A 351 23.63 6.15 -2.25
N ASP A 352 22.61 5.99 -3.08
CA ASP A 352 22.32 6.89 -4.20
C ASP A 352 21.77 8.24 -3.74
N MET A 353 21.11 8.27 -2.59
CA MET A 353 20.65 9.50 -1.93
C MET A 353 21.55 9.82 -0.74
N GLY A 354 21.72 11.12 -0.45
CA GLY A 354 22.40 11.56 0.77
C GLY A 354 23.89 11.20 0.86
N ASN A 355 24.56 10.93 -0.26
CA ASN A 355 25.98 10.53 -0.30
C ASN A 355 26.33 9.39 0.68
N GLY A 356 25.44 8.41 0.84
CA GLY A 356 25.61 7.28 1.76
C GLY A 356 25.33 7.60 3.24
N ASN A 357 24.86 8.79 3.57
CA ASN A 357 24.47 9.17 4.91
C ASN A 357 22.96 9.00 5.12
N VAL A 358 22.54 8.00 5.89
CA VAL A 358 21.14 7.67 6.15
C VAL A 358 20.33 8.85 6.72
N PHE A 359 20.93 9.68 7.56
CA PHE A 359 20.24 10.86 8.12
C PHE A 359 20.02 11.92 7.04
N GLN A 360 20.98 12.12 6.14
CA GLN A 360 20.86 13.05 5.03
C GLN A 360 19.82 12.52 4.02
N THR A 361 19.88 11.25 3.65
CA THR A 361 18.87 10.58 2.82
C THR A 361 17.45 10.78 3.37
N MET A 362 17.28 10.49 4.67
CA MET A 362 16.00 10.70 5.34
C MET A 362 15.57 12.16 5.25
N TRP A 363 16.44 13.13 5.57
CA TRP A 363 16.10 14.53 5.61
C TRP A 363 15.72 15.09 4.23
N GLU A 364 16.50 14.76 3.20
CA GLU A 364 16.21 15.14 1.81
C GLU A 364 14.87 14.55 1.35
N ASN A 365 14.61 13.28 1.69
CA ASN A 365 13.34 12.65 1.35
C ASN A 365 12.14 13.28 2.11
N GLN A 366 12.31 13.73 3.39
CA GLN A 366 11.23 14.47 4.07
C GLN A 366 10.88 15.76 3.31
N GLN A 367 11.86 16.49 2.81
CA GLN A 367 11.64 17.71 2.04
C GLN A 367 10.92 17.42 0.72
N LEU A 368 11.32 16.36 0.01
CA LEU A 368 10.68 15.92 -1.23
C LEU A 368 9.22 15.52 -0.98
N MET A 369 8.96 14.70 0.05
CA MET A 369 7.61 14.27 0.41
C MET A 369 6.72 15.46 0.79
N LEU A 370 7.22 16.40 1.59
CA LEU A 370 6.47 17.60 1.98
C LEU A 370 6.09 18.42 0.76
N HIS A 371 7.08 18.70 -0.10
CA HIS A 371 6.86 19.46 -1.33
C HIS A 371 5.84 18.77 -2.27
N TYR A 372 5.95 17.45 -2.44
CA TYR A 372 5.01 16.68 -3.24
C TYR A 372 3.58 16.80 -2.67
N HIS A 373 3.42 16.57 -1.37
CA HIS A 373 2.10 16.56 -0.75
C HIS A 373 1.44 17.94 -0.64
N GLU A 374 2.22 19.03 -0.67
CA GLU A 374 1.69 20.40 -0.73
C GLU A 374 1.19 20.79 -2.13
N LYS A 375 1.79 20.25 -3.20
CA LYS A 375 1.55 20.70 -4.57
C LYS A 375 0.70 19.77 -5.41
N THR A 376 0.44 18.56 -4.97
CA THR A 376 -0.30 17.56 -5.76
C THR A 376 -1.80 17.85 -5.75
N VAL A 377 -2.22 18.77 -6.59
CA VAL A 377 -3.65 19.06 -6.86
C VAL A 377 -3.89 18.83 -8.35
N PHE A 378 -4.71 17.84 -8.68
CA PHE A 378 -5.11 17.53 -10.05
C PHE A 378 -6.56 17.06 -10.09
N GLU A 379 -7.23 17.26 -11.21
CA GLU A 379 -8.56 16.73 -11.42
C GLU A 379 -8.47 15.22 -11.72
N HIS A 380 -9.28 14.45 -11.01
CA HIS A 380 -9.37 13.01 -11.21
C HIS A 380 -10.81 12.54 -11.04
N PRO A 381 -11.37 11.71 -11.95
CA PRO A 381 -12.79 11.32 -11.93
C PRO A 381 -13.21 10.58 -10.66
N TYR A 382 -12.27 9.89 -10.01
CA TYR A 382 -12.50 9.14 -8.77
C TYR A 382 -12.05 9.88 -7.50
N ALA A 383 -11.56 11.13 -7.60
CA ALA A 383 -11.26 11.95 -6.44
C ALA A 383 -12.52 12.20 -5.60
N SER A 384 -12.38 12.16 -4.28
CA SER A 384 -13.51 12.35 -3.36
C SER A 384 -13.05 12.98 -2.05
N GLU A 385 -13.83 13.86 -1.50
CA GLU A 385 -13.54 14.56 -0.26
C GLU A 385 -13.68 13.64 0.96
N TRP A 386 -12.92 13.91 2.02
CA TRP A 386 -12.87 13.08 3.23
C TRP A 386 -14.23 12.84 3.89
N TYR A 387 -15.16 13.80 3.80
CA TYR A 387 -16.54 13.70 4.33
C TYR A 387 -17.47 12.87 3.45
N GLU A 388 -17.07 12.54 2.23
CA GLU A 388 -17.83 11.73 1.27
C GLU A 388 -17.51 10.23 1.41
N TRP A 389 -16.37 9.87 2.04
CA TRP A 389 -15.87 8.50 2.06
C TRP A 389 -16.82 7.53 2.78
N ALA A 390 -17.32 7.91 3.95
CA ALA A 390 -18.25 7.07 4.71
C ALA A 390 -19.54 6.74 3.93
N TRP A 391 -19.91 7.58 2.96
CA TRP A 391 -21.09 7.40 2.10
C TRP A 391 -20.81 6.60 0.83
N ILE A 392 -19.53 6.25 0.57
CA ILE A 392 -19.09 5.55 -0.64
C ILE A 392 -19.50 6.32 -1.90
N LYS A 393 -19.34 7.65 -1.90
CA LYS A 393 -19.83 8.50 -3.01
C LYS A 393 -19.09 8.23 -4.32
N ARG A 394 -17.79 7.95 -4.26
CA ARG A 394 -16.95 7.65 -5.43
C ARG A 394 -16.05 6.44 -5.16
N PRO A 395 -16.48 5.23 -5.53
CA PRO A 395 -15.62 4.06 -5.60
C PRO A 395 -14.42 4.32 -6.51
N LEU A 396 -13.25 3.81 -6.17
CA LEU A 396 -12.05 3.94 -6.99
C LEU A 396 -11.97 2.76 -7.96
N LEU A 397 -11.63 3.01 -9.21
CA LEU A 397 -11.34 2.00 -10.21
C LEU A 397 -9.83 1.74 -10.23
N ASP A 398 -9.41 0.54 -9.86
CA ASP A 398 -8.00 0.14 -9.76
C ASP A 398 -7.49 -0.55 -11.03
N ALA A 399 -8.35 -1.33 -11.69
CA ALA A 399 -8.04 -1.98 -12.96
C ALA A 399 -9.29 -2.17 -13.82
N TYR A 400 -9.11 -2.07 -15.13
CA TYR A 400 -10.13 -2.34 -16.13
C TYR A 400 -9.48 -3.01 -17.34
N THR A 401 -10.02 -4.14 -17.76
CA THR A 401 -9.59 -4.86 -18.99
C THR A 401 -10.78 -5.41 -19.73
N SER A 402 -10.85 -5.13 -21.03
CA SER A 402 -11.79 -5.79 -21.93
C SER A 402 -11.19 -7.11 -22.37
N LEU A 403 -11.91 -8.22 -22.15
CA LEU A 403 -11.47 -9.56 -22.50
C LEU A 403 -11.85 -9.91 -23.94
N LYS A 404 -11.09 -10.77 -24.61
CA LYS A 404 -11.39 -11.29 -25.94
C LYS A 404 -12.77 -11.97 -26.01
N SER A 405 -13.27 -12.49 -24.88
CA SER A 405 -14.63 -13.06 -24.75
C SER A 405 -15.78 -12.05 -24.79
N GLY A 406 -15.51 -10.75 -24.90
CA GLY A 406 -16.48 -9.66 -24.80
C GLY A 406 -16.93 -9.35 -23.37
N LYS A 407 -16.36 -10.01 -22.34
CA LYS A 407 -16.54 -9.68 -20.93
C LYS A 407 -15.55 -8.60 -20.50
N ILE A 408 -15.78 -8.03 -19.34
CA ILE A 408 -14.85 -7.09 -18.71
C ILE A 408 -14.34 -7.66 -17.39
N SER A 409 -13.06 -7.42 -17.11
CA SER A 409 -12.42 -7.68 -15.82
C SER A 409 -12.21 -6.33 -15.13
N VAL A 410 -12.72 -6.18 -13.89
CA VAL A 410 -12.68 -4.92 -13.15
C VAL A 410 -12.24 -5.19 -11.71
N VAL A 411 -11.34 -4.35 -11.21
CA VAL A 411 -11.01 -4.25 -9.79
C VAL A 411 -11.38 -2.85 -9.32
N SER A 412 -12.12 -2.77 -8.21
CA SER A 412 -12.55 -1.49 -7.65
C SER A 412 -12.44 -1.50 -6.14
N THR A 413 -11.90 -0.41 -5.57
CA THR A 413 -11.76 -0.20 -4.13
C THR A 413 -12.88 0.66 -3.58
N PHE A 414 -13.69 0.07 -2.69
CA PHE A 414 -14.73 0.74 -1.90
C PHE A 414 -15.13 -0.13 -0.71
N GLY A 415 -15.75 0.47 0.31
CA GLY A 415 -16.23 -0.27 1.48
C GLY A 415 -17.49 -1.08 1.21
N ASN A 416 -17.73 -2.13 1.99
CA ASN A 416 -19.00 -2.84 1.94
C ASN A 416 -20.14 -1.91 2.41
N PRO A 417 -21.14 -1.58 1.56
CA PRO A 417 -22.17 -0.62 1.91
C PRO A 417 -22.94 -0.97 3.18
N VAL A 418 -23.23 -2.26 3.40
CA VAL A 418 -23.96 -2.72 4.61
C VAL A 418 -23.13 -2.42 5.87
N ILE A 419 -21.83 -2.67 5.82
CA ILE A 419 -20.92 -2.42 6.96
C ILE A 419 -20.75 -0.91 7.17
N TRP A 420 -20.40 -0.17 6.13
CA TRP A 420 -20.06 1.24 6.25
C TRP A 420 -21.26 2.11 6.60
N TRP A 421 -22.41 1.88 5.97
CA TRP A 421 -23.61 2.65 6.29
C TRP A 421 -24.20 2.29 7.67
N SER A 422 -24.09 1.04 8.12
CA SER A 422 -24.45 0.70 9.51
C SER A 422 -23.46 1.25 10.54
N ALA A 423 -22.20 1.49 10.14
CA ALA A 423 -21.22 2.14 11.01
C ALA A 423 -21.49 3.63 11.28
N ILE A 424 -22.26 4.31 10.40
CA ILE A 424 -22.65 5.71 10.63
C ILE A 424 -23.53 5.86 11.88
N PRO A 425 -24.70 5.19 12.01
CA PRO A 425 -25.46 5.24 13.25
C PRO A 425 -24.70 4.66 14.45
N ALA A 426 -23.82 3.65 14.25
CA ALA A 426 -22.97 3.14 15.31
C ALA A 426 -21.98 4.18 15.85
N LEU A 427 -21.42 5.04 14.98
CA LEU A 427 -20.56 6.16 15.39
C LEU A 427 -21.34 7.13 16.31
N PHE A 428 -22.54 7.57 15.91
CA PHE A 428 -23.37 8.45 16.73
C PHE A 428 -23.77 7.79 18.07
N TYR A 429 -24.08 6.51 18.04
CA TYR A 429 -24.38 5.77 19.26
C TYR A 429 -23.14 5.61 20.16
N THR A 430 -21.96 5.39 19.59
CA THR A 430 -20.68 5.34 20.35
C THR A 430 -20.38 6.71 20.99
N ILE A 431 -20.64 7.82 20.28
CA ILE A 431 -20.53 9.18 20.85
C ILE A 431 -21.52 9.36 22.02
N TYR A 432 -22.77 8.90 21.88
CA TYR A 432 -23.74 8.93 22.96
C TYR A 432 -23.29 8.10 24.18
N LEU A 433 -22.76 6.90 23.96
CA LEU A 433 -22.22 6.06 25.03
C LEU A 433 -21.07 6.78 25.77
N TRP A 434 -20.17 7.42 25.03
CA TRP A 434 -19.07 8.18 25.61
C TRP A 434 -19.53 9.39 26.41
N GLN A 435 -20.33 10.26 25.79
CA GLN A 435 -20.67 11.56 26.39
C GLN A 435 -21.74 11.45 27.50
N ILE A 436 -22.75 10.62 27.32
CA ILE A 436 -23.90 10.52 28.21
C ILE A 436 -23.75 9.36 29.22
N ARG A 437 -23.24 8.21 28.75
CA ARG A 437 -23.04 7.03 29.59
C ARG A 437 -21.66 6.98 30.24
N GLN A 438 -20.76 7.89 29.86
CA GLN A 438 -19.38 7.95 30.35
C GLN A 438 -18.61 6.64 30.12
N ASP A 439 -18.95 5.92 29.04
CA ASP A 439 -18.31 4.66 28.69
C ASP A 439 -16.89 4.93 28.19
N LYS A 440 -15.89 4.41 28.89
CA LYS A 440 -14.47 4.62 28.59
C LYS A 440 -14.02 3.96 27.30
N ILE A 441 -14.64 2.81 26.94
CA ILE A 441 -14.32 2.08 25.71
C ILE A 441 -14.85 2.87 24.52
N ALA A 442 -16.08 3.36 24.61
CA ALA A 442 -16.64 4.22 23.57
C ALA A 442 -15.81 5.48 23.37
N GLY A 443 -15.34 6.11 24.48
CA GLY A 443 -14.42 7.24 24.39
C GLY A 443 -13.09 6.90 23.71
N TYR A 444 -12.54 5.74 24.05
CA TYR A 444 -11.33 5.22 23.39
C TYR A 444 -11.50 5.09 21.86
N LEU A 445 -12.58 4.43 21.42
CA LEU A 445 -12.87 4.22 20.01
C LEU A 445 -13.14 5.56 19.28
N CYS A 446 -13.86 6.49 19.92
CA CYS A 446 -14.09 7.83 19.34
C CYS A 446 -12.79 8.62 19.15
N ILE A 447 -11.88 8.62 20.12
CA ILE A 447 -10.58 9.30 20.00
C ILE A 447 -9.74 8.63 18.89
N SER A 448 -9.70 7.29 18.86
CA SER A 448 -8.98 6.55 17.82
C SER A 448 -9.51 6.87 16.42
N TYR A 449 -10.83 6.89 16.23
CA TYR A 449 -11.45 7.24 14.97
C TYR A 449 -11.20 8.70 14.57
N ALA A 450 -11.39 9.61 15.51
CA ALA A 450 -11.21 11.05 15.29
C ALA A 450 -9.76 11.38 14.90
N SER A 451 -8.78 10.74 15.53
CA SER A 451 -7.36 10.96 15.21
C SER A 451 -7.00 10.53 13.78
N MET A 452 -7.68 9.52 13.23
CA MET A 452 -7.46 9.09 11.86
C MET A 452 -8.23 9.92 10.82
N LEU A 453 -9.39 10.49 11.19
CA LEU A 453 -10.25 11.22 10.27
C LEU A 453 -9.96 12.73 10.26
N PHE A 454 -9.79 13.38 11.41
CA PHE A 454 -9.69 14.84 11.48
C PHE A 454 -8.48 15.47 10.77
N PRO A 455 -7.31 14.83 10.68
CA PRO A 455 -6.22 15.41 9.90
C PRO A 455 -6.57 15.68 8.43
N TRP A 456 -7.47 14.91 7.84
CA TRP A 456 -7.91 15.10 6.45
C TRP A 456 -8.65 16.44 6.23
N LEU A 457 -9.20 17.05 7.28
CA LEU A 457 -9.78 18.41 7.24
C LEU A 457 -8.77 19.49 6.81
N PHE A 458 -7.48 19.25 7.07
CA PHE A 458 -6.40 20.20 6.80
C PHE A 458 -5.62 19.87 5.51
N ILE A 459 -6.00 18.82 4.82
CA ILE A 459 -5.32 18.35 3.62
C ILE A 459 -6.10 18.81 2.39
N HIS A 460 -5.46 19.64 1.55
CA HIS A 460 -6.08 20.26 0.38
C HIS A 460 -5.64 19.64 -0.95
N ARG A 461 -4.90 18.53 -0.93
CA ARG A 461 -4.52 17.80 -2.14
C ARG A 461 -5.62 16.90 -2.64
N THR A 462 -5.49 16.39 -3.87
CA THR A 462 -6.37 15.35 -4.40
C THR A 462 -6.31 14.09 -3.51
N VAL A 463 -7.46 13.61 -3.08
CA VAL A 463 -7.63 12.48 -2.17
C VAL A 463 -8.69 11.50 -2.68
N PHE A 464 -8.62 10.24 -2.19
CA PHE A 464 -9.43 9.12 -2.66
C PHE A 464 -9.99 8.30 -1.50
N ILE A 465 -11.04 7.54 -1.75
CA ILE A 465 -11.76 6.74 -0.75
C ILE A 465 -10.88 5.73 0.01
N TYR A 466 -9.83 5.17 -0.61
CA TYR A 466 -8.97 4.18 0.07
C TYR A 466 -8.21 4.76 1.26
N GLN A 467 -8.05 6.07 1.34
CA GLN A 467 -7.45 6.74 2.50
C GLN A 467 -8.30 6.64 3.77
N TYR A 468 -9.58 6.27 3.63
CA TYR A 468 -10.46 5.99 4.75
C TYR A 468 -10.24 4.61 5.39
N PHE A 469 -9.40 3.76 4.83
CA PHE A 469 -9.19 2.37 5.26
C PHE A 469 -8.94 2.22 6.76
N ALA A 470 -8.02 3.01 7.33
CA ALA A 470 -7.75 2.94 8.76
C ALA A 470 -8.95 3.37 9.63
N CYS A 471 -9.77 4.32 9.15
CA CYS A 471 -11.02 4.73 9.82
C CYS A 471 -12.05 3.59 9.80
N SER A 472 -12.20 2.89 8.67
CA SER A 472 -13.18 1.81 8.52
C SER A 472 -12.92 0.64 9.49
N MET A 473 -11.66 0.33 9.78
CA MET A 473 -11.30 -0.70 10.76
C MET A 473 -11.79 -0.33 12.17
N ILE A 474 -11.63 0.93 12.57
CA ILE A 474 -12.09 1.41 13.87
C ILE A 474 -13.64 1.44 13.93
N GLN A 475 -14.30 1.81 12.83
CA GLN A 475 -15.76 1.76 12.75
C GLN A 475 -16.32 0.34 12.91
N ILE A 476 -15.65 -0.67 12.37
CA ILE A 476 -16.03 -2.08 12.59
C ILE A 476 -15.94 -2.44 14.07
N LEU A 477 -14.91 -1.96 14.79
CA LEU A 477 -14.83 -2.13 16.24
C LEU A 477 -15.95 -1.38 16.99
N MET A 478 -16.37 -0.20 16.50
CA MET A 478 -17.53 0.52 17.05
C MET A 478 -18.82 -0.27 16.87
N LEU A 479 -19.05 -0.87 15.69
CA LEU A 479 -20.18 -1.78 15.45
C LEU A 479 -20.20 -2.94 16.44
N GLY A 480 -19.04 -3.58 16.63
CA GLY A 480 -18.89 -4.66 17.62
C GLY A 480 -19.20 -4.19 19.05
N ASN A 481 -18.73 -2.99 19.44
CA ASN A 481 -19.00 -2.42 20.75
C ASN A 481 -20.48 -2.07 20.95
N CYS A 482 -21.16 -1.54 19.93
CA CYS A 482 -22.58 -1.28 19.96
C CYS A 482 -23.38 -2.58 20.13
N LEU A 483 -23.00 -3.62 19.38
CA LEU A 483 -23.62 -4.94 19.49
C LEU A 483 -23.44 -5.54 20.90
N HIS A 484 -22.23 -5.41 21.46
CA HIS A 484 -21.95 -5.82 22.85
C HIS A 484 -22.89 -5.15 23.85
N PHE A 485 -23.07 -3.83 23.72
CA PHE A 485 -23.92 -3.06 24.61
C PHE A 485 -25.41 -3.45 24.51
N PHE A 486 -25.92 -3.73 23.31
CA PHE A 486 -27.28 -4.23 23.11
C PHE A 486 -27.45 -5.66 23.62
N TRP A 487 -26.41 -6.49 23.47
CA TRP A 487 -26.46 -7.89 23.90
C TRP A 487 -26.49 -8.05 25.41
N GLU A 488 -25.72 -7.26 26.15
CA GLU A 488 -25.73 -7.29 27.64
C GLU A 488 -27.03 -6.75 28.24
N ARG A 489 -27.84 -6.01 27.50
CA ARG A 489 -29.12 -5.47 27.97
C ARG A 489 -30.34 -6.35 27.71
N ASP A 490 -30.17 -7.50 27.08
CA ASP A 490 -31.27 -8.40 26.85
C ASP A 490 -31.62 -9.13 28.18
N PRO A 491 -32.79 -8.80 28.84
CA PRO A 491 -33.18 -9.39 30.13
C PRO A 491 -33.46 -10.89 30.07
N LYS A 492 -33.51 -11.46 28.85
CA LYS A 492 -33.76 -12.92 28.67
C LYS A 492 -32.49 -13.77 28.76
N ARG A 493 -31.32 -13.15 28.96
CA ARG A 493 -30.01 -13.82 28.96
C ARG A 493 -29.19 -13.62 30.25
N THR A 494 -29.71 -12.84 31.21
CA THR A 494 -29.30 -12.80 32.60
C THR A 494 -30.24 -13.68 33.40
#